data_7eccbad32f6932c55ae2074e748f17f0
#
_entry.id   7eccbad32f6932c55ae2074e748f17f0
#
_cell.length_a   1.000
_cell.length_b   1.000
_cell.length_c   1.000
_cell.angle_alpha   90.00
_cell.angle_beta   90.00
_cell.angle_gamma   90.00
#
_symmetry.space_group_name_H-M   'P 1'
#
loop_
_entity.id
_entity.type
_entity.pdbx_description
1 polymer ?
#
loop_
_entity_poly.entity_id
_entity_poly.type
_entity_poly.pdbx_seq_one_letter_code
_entity_poly.pdbx_strand_id
1 'polypeptide(L)'
;MAEKDVIVKFLREWAVGYVKHRDILTKNIIDIKEEPDRVIVKFKDKEQVFLIRPTVDDSLVEEIKKDENISIVVLNSKENLNFLIKNWSKLIKFEKITIFFINPFSELDTKWFISPYVHDKICDKDSLKLGLKTMFETVESITEKDITKNI
;
A
#
# COMPACT_ATOMS: atom_id res chain seq x y z
N MET A 1 19.90 7.96 4.34
CA MET A 1 19.90 6.59 4.89
C MET A 1 19.08 6.51 6.15
N ALA A 2 19.48 7.18 7.23
CA ALA A 2 18.67 7.22 8.46
C ALA A 2 17.26 7.77 8.23
N GLU A 3 17.13 8.78 7.39
CA GLU A 3 15.84 9.39 7.07
C GLU A 3 14.90 8.41 6.38
N LYS A 4 15.41 7.62 5.44
CA LYS A 4 14.62 6.64 4.73
C LYS A 4 14.17 5.51 5.67
N ASP A 5 15.04 5.11 6.60
CA ASP A 5 14.70 4.09 7.59
C ASP A 5 13.59 4.56 8.52
N VAL A 6 13.58 5.86 8.86
CA VAL A 6 12.53 6.46 9.70
C VAL A 6 11.19 6.44 8.96
N ILE A 7 11.18 6.76 7.66
CA ILE A 7 9.96 6.74 6.85
C ILE A 7 9.41 5.31 6.77
N VAL A 8 10.26 4.34 6.48
CA VAL A 8 9.86 2.93 6.42
C VAL A 8 9.29 2.50 7.78
N LYS A 9 9.89 2.93 8.88
CA LYS A 9 9.40 2.63 10.21
C LYS A 9 7.98 3.17 10.43
N PHE A 10 7.72 4.43 10.06
CA PHE A 10 6.39 5.01 10.18
C PHE A 10 5.34 4.21 9.39
N LEU A 11 5.67 3.84 8.16
CA LEU A 11 4.76 3.07 7.33
C LEU A 11 4.54 1.65 7.87
N ARG A 12 5.59 1.04 8.40
CA ARG A 12 5.50 -0.29 9.01
C ARG A 12 4.60 -0.24 10.25
N GLU A 13 4.79 0.75 11.10
CA GLU A 13 3.96 0.94 12.28
C GLU A 13 2.50 1.17 11.91
N TRP A 14 2.27 1.95 10.85
CA TRP A 14 0.93 2.16 10.33
C TRP A 14 0.29 0.82 9.91
N ALA A 15 1.02 0.00 9.16
CA ALA A 15 0.52 -1.29 8.66
C ALA A 15 0.16 -2.22 9.82
N VAL A 16 1.03 -2.32 10.82
CA VAL A 16 0.78 -3.14 12.01
C VAL A 16 -0.47 -2.66 12.76
N GLY A 17 -0.58 -1.36 12.96
CA GLY A 17 -1.74 -0.76 13.61
C GLY A 17 -3.04 -1.02 12.84
N TYR A 18 -2.99 -0.88 11.52
CA TYR A 18 -4.13 -1.13 10.65
C TYR A 18 -4.62 -2.58 10.77
N VAL A 19 -3.69 -3.53 10.69
CA VAL A 19 -4.03 -4.96 10.77
C VAL A 19 -4.61 -5.31 12.13
N LYS A 20 -3.98 -4.85 13.20
CA LYS A 20 -4.47 -5.11 14.56
C LYS A 20 -5.85 -4.52 14.79
N HIS A 21 -6.08 -3.31 14.29
CA HIS A 21 -7.37 -2.64 14.43
C HIS A 21 -8.48 -3.44 13.73
N ARG A 22 -8.23 -3.91 12.54
CA ARG A 22 -9.22 -4.71 11.80
C ARG A 22 -9.48 -6.05 12.45
N ASP A 23 -8.52 -6.59 13.20
CA ASP A 23 -8.63 -7.91 13.81
C ASP A 23 -9.30 -7.88 15.19
N ILE A 24 -9.60 -6.72 15.73
CA ILE A 24 -10.19 -6.59 17.07
C ILE A 24 -11.42 -7.46 17.26
N LEU A 25 -12.32 -7.46 16.28
CA LEU A 25 -13.56 -8.23 16.37
C LEU A 25 -13.42 -9.69 15.90
N THR A 26 -12.58 -9.92 14.90
CA THR A 26 -12.45 -11.26 14.30
C THR A 26 -11.48 -12.17 15.01
N LYS A 27 -10.47 -11.59 15.68
CA LYS A 27 -9.43 -12.32 16.43
C LYS A 27 -8.83 -13.47 15.61
N ASN A 28 -8.48 -13.17 14.38
CA ASN A 28 -8.01 -14.15 13.40
C ASN A 28 -6.48 -14.21 13.29
N ILE A 29 -5.78 -13.20 13.82
CA ILE A 29 -4.32 -13.13 13.76
C ILE A 29 -3.69 -14.12 14.73
N ILE A 30 -2.78 -14.96 14.22
CA ILE A 30 -1.99 -15.88 15.05
C ILE A 30 -0.66 -15.23 15.42
N ASP A 31 0.00 -14.57 14.45
CA ASP A 31 1.33 -14.00 14.65
C ASP A 31 1.57 -12.84 13.70
N ILE A 32 2.37 -11.88 14.14
CA ILE A 32 2.84 -10.75 13.31
C ILE A 32 4.35 -10.71 13.43
N LYS A 33 5.04 -10.86 12.28
CA LYS A 33 6.49 -10.79 12.23
C LYS A 33 6.88 -9.50 11.50
N GLU A 34 7.62 -8.63 12.19
CA GLU A 34 8.12 -7.39 11.61
C GLU A 34 9.55 -7.56 11.13
N GLU A 35 9.76 -7.31 9.86
CA GLU A 35 11.09 -7.24 9.24
C GLU A 35 11.35 -5.77 8.84
N PRO A 36 12.59 -5.39 8.54
CA PRO A 36 12.88 -3.98 8.25
C PRO A 36 12.01 -3.36 7.17
N ASP A 37 11.70 -4.09 6.12
CA ASP A 37 10.99 -3.58 4.93
C ASP A 37 9.65 -4.26 4.67
N ARG A 38 9.19 -5.08 5.61
CA ARG A 38 7.91 -5.80 5.42
C ARG A 38 7.33 -6.27 6.74
N VAL A 39 6.06 -6.58 6.71
CA VAL A 39 5.36 -7.17 7.84
C VAL A 39 4.69 -8.44 7.34
N ILE A 40 4.90 -9.55 8.02
CA ILE A 40 4.28 -10.83 7.68
C ILE A 40 3.23 -11.12 8.74
N VAL A 41 1.96 -11.22 8.32
CA VAL A 41 0.85 -11.48 9.22
C VAL A 41 0.33 -12.88 8.97
N LYS A 42 0.36 -13.70 10.01
CA LYS A 42 -0.17 -15.06 9.93
C LYS A 42 -1.57 -15.07 10.54
N PHE A 43 -2.56 -15.37 9.71
CA PHE A 43 -3.94 -15.58 10.14
C PHE A 43 -4.20 -17.08 10.30
N LYS A 44 -5.34 -17.42 10.87
CA LYS A 44 -5.72 -18.83 11.05
C LYS A 44 -5.81 -19.61 9.74
N ASP A 45 -6.20 -18.95 8.65
CA ASP A 45 -6.49 -19.58 7.36
C ASP A 45 -5.54 -19.15 6.22
N LYS A 46 -4.68 -18.15 6.45
CA LYS A 46 -3.81 -17.63 5.40
C LYS A 46 -2.64 -16.84 6.00
N GLU A 47 -1.71 -16.50 5.15
CA GLU A 47 -0.60 -15.60 5.47
C GLU A 47 -0.65 -14.42 4.51
N GLN A 48 -0.37 -13.21 5.01
CA GLN A 48 -0.35 -12.00 4.20
C GLN A 48 0.94 -11.24 4.44
N VAL A 49 1.55 -10.76 3.35
CA VAL A 49 2.79 -9.98 3.40
C VAL A 49 2.46 -8.53 3.06
N PHE A 50 2.90 -7.62 3.91
CA PHE A 50 2.83 -6.18 3.65
C PHE A 50 4.24 -5.71 3.29
N LEU A 51 4.44 -5.37 2.01
CA LEU A 51 5.70 -4.79 1.56
C LEU A 51 5.66 -3.29 1.82
N ILE A 52 6.68 -2.79 2.51
CA ILE A 52 6.77 -1.38 2.85
C ILE A 52 7.71 -0.69 1.87
N ARG A 53 7.16 0.13 1.00
CA ARG A 53 7.90 0.82 -0.06
C ARG A 53 7.41 2.27 -0.17
N PRO A 54 8.08 3.22 0.51
CA PRO A 54 7.62 4.62 0.50
C PRO A 54 7.42 5.19 -0.90
N THR A 55 8.39 4.94 -1.79
CA THR A 55 8.32 5.34 -3.19
C THR A 55 8.65 4.13 -4.04
N VAL A 56 7.83 3.86 -5.04
CA VAL A 56 7.98 2.67 -5.89
C VAL A 56 8.40 3.04 -7.31
N ASP A 57 9.02 2.09 -7.97
CA ASP A 57 9.37 2.20 -9.38
C ASP A 57 8.96 0.91 -10.11
N ASP A 58 9.26 0.85 -11.40
CA ASP A 58 8.82 -0.27 -12.24
C ASP A 58 9.37 -1.63 -11.78
N SER A 59 10.48 -1.64 -11.02
CA SER A 59 11.07 -2.89 -10.54
C SER A 59 10.19 -3.60 -9.50
N LEU A 60 9.26 -2.88 -8.87
CA LEU A 60 8.37 -3.49 -7.89
C LEU A 60 7.55 -4.63 -8.49
N VAL A 61 7.14 -4.49 -9.76
CA VAL A 61 6.33 -5.52 -10.42
C VAL A 61 7.04 -6.88 -10.44
N GLU A 62 8.37 -6.85 -10.55
CA GLU A 62 9.18 -8.07 -10.55
C GLU A 62 9.30 -8.73 -9.18
N GLU A 63 9.09 -7.96 -8.11
CA GLU A 63 9.12 -8.50 -6.74
C GLU A 63 7.83 -9.23 -6.37
N ILE A 64 6.74 -9.00 -7.10
CA ILE A 64 5.43 -9.55 -6.75
C ILE A 64 5.35 -11.02 -7.19
N LYS A 65 5.01 -11.89 -6.24
CA LYS A 65 4.79 -13.32 -6.52
C LYS A 65 3.32 -13.58 -6.73
N LYS A 66 3.00 -14.30 -7.81
CA LYS A 66 1.63 -14.45 -8.31
C LYS A 66 0.65 -15.09 -7.34
N ASP A 67 1.12 -16.03 -6.53
CA ASP A 67 0.25 -16.81 -5.65
C ASP A 67 0.23 -16.34 -4.19
N GLU A 68 0.96 -15.28 -3.87
CA GLU A 68 1.01 -14.74 -2.52
C GLU A 68 0.01 -13.61 -2.31
N ASN A 69 -0.56 -13.55 -1.10
CA ASN A 69 -1.37 -12.41 -0.67
C ASN A 69 -0.42 -11.29 -0.29
N ILE A 70 -0.30 -10.29 -1.15
CA ILE A 70 0.63 -9.19 -0.95
C ILE A 70 -0.14 -7.87 -0.89
N SER A 71 0.12 -7.10 0.16
CA SER A 71 -0.32 -5.72 0.26
C SER A 71 0.93 -4.85 0.18
N ILE A 72 0.88 -3.83 -0.66
CA ILE A 72 2.01 -2.92 -0.85
C ILE A 72 1.63 -1.59 -0.21
N VAL A 73 2.44 -1.13 0.73
CA VAL A 73 2.19 0.13 1.45
C VAL A 73 3.13 1.19 0.92
N VAL A 74 2.57 2.20 0.29
CA VAL A 74 3.31 3.30 -0.34
C VAL A 74 2.78 4.64 0.18
N LEU A 75 3.59 5.68 0.02
CA LEU A 75 3.12 7.04 0.33
C LEU A 75 2.12 7.50 -0.72
N ASN A 76 1.18 8.34 -0.31
CA ASN A 76 0.22 8.93 -1.23
C ASN A 76 0.87 10.09 -1.99
N SER A 77 1.74 9.76 -2.93
CA SER A 77 2.46 10.72 -3.75
C SER A 77 2.06 10.59 -5.22
N LYS A 78 2.27 11.68 -5.97
CA LYS A 78 2.01 11.66 -7.41
C LYS A 78 2.88 10.63 -8.14
N GLU A 79 4.12 10.44 -7.68
CA GLU A 79 5.01 9.45 -8.27
C GLU A 79 4.43 8.05 -8.15
N ASN A 80 3.89 7.72 -6.98
CA ASN A 80 3.29 6.42 -6.75
C ASN A 80 1.99 6.24 -7.52
N LEU A 81 1.19 7.32 -7.64
CA LEU A 81 0.00 7.29 -8.49
C LEU A 81 0.36 7.05 -9.95
N ASN A 82 1.39 7.74 -10.44
CA ASN A 82 1.86 7.56 -11.82
C ASN A 82 2.38 6.15 -12.06
N PHE A 83 3.06 5.55 -11.08
CA PHE A 83 3.46 4.15 -11.13
C PHE A 83 2.25 3.25 -11.34
N LEU A 84 1.20 3.45 -10.54
CA LEU A 84 -0.02 2.65 -10.63
C LEU A 84 -0.66 2.74 -12.01
N ILE A 85 -0.79 3.96 -12.54
CA ILE A 85 -1.39 4.19 -13.86
C ILE A 85 -0.54 3.55 -14.96
N LYS A 86 0.77 3.78 -14.91
CA LYS A 86 1.70 3.27 -15.92
C LYS A 86 1.75 1.76 -15.97
N ASN A 87 1.70 1.11 -14.81
CA ASN A 87 1.84 -0.34 -14.70
C ASN A 87 0.50 -1.09 -14.55
N TRP A 88 -0.61 -0.40 -14.77
CA TRP A 88 -1.94 -0.99 -14.57
C TRP A 88 -2.11 -2.33 -15.29
N SER A 89 -1.73 -2.38 -16.57
CA SER A 89 -1.87 -3.59 -17.38
C SER A 89 -1.08 -4.79 -16.84
N LYS A 90 0.01 -4.52 -16.12
CA LYS A 90 0.81 -5.57 -15.49
C LYS A 90 0.21 -5.95 -14.13
N LEU A 91 -0.24 -4.97 -13.37
CA LEU A 91 -0.74 -5.18 -12.02
C LEU A 91 -2.07 -5.94 -11.99
N ILE A 92 -2.93 -5.77 -12.99
CA ILE A 92 -4.20 -6.47 -13.06
C ILE A 92 -4.06 -7.99 -13.22
N LYS A 93 -2.86 -8.48 -13.53
CA LYS A 93 -2.59 -9.90 -13.66
C LYS A 93 -2.40 -10.61 -12.31
N PHE A 94 -2.24 -9.83 -11.23
CA PHE A 94 -2.03 -10.36 -9.89
C PHE A 94 -3.34 -10.30 -9.10
N GLU A 95 -3.97 -11.45 -8.92
CA GLU A 95 -5.31 -11.53 -8.31
C GLU A 95 -5.32 -11.13 -6.84
N LYS A 96 -4.22 -11.32 -6.14
CA LYS A 96 -4.16 -11.22 -4.67
C LYS A 96 -3.38 -10.02 -4.15
N ILE A 97 -3.15 -8.99 -4.98
CA ILE A 97 -2.48 -7.80 -4.50
C ILE A 97 -3.43 -6.67 -4.17
N THR A 98 -3.06 -5.89 -3.17
CA THR A 98 -3.72 -4.65 -2.80
C THR A 98 -2.63 -3.62 -2.57
N ILE A 99 -2.84 -2.40 -3.04
CA ILE A 99 -1.89 -1.31 -2.84
C ILE A 99 -2.55 -0.27 -1.94
N PHE A 100 -1.88 0.06 -0.83
CA PHE A 100 -2.33 1.06 0.12
C PHE A 100 -1.51 2.33 -0.10
N PHE A 101 -2.19 3.41 -0.42
CA PHE A 101 -1.60 4.73 -0.54
C PHE A 101 -1.89 5.48 0.75
N ILE A 102 -0.86 5.84 1.50
CA ILE A 102 -1.07 6.39 2.83
C ILE A 102 -0.35 7.71 3.05
N ASN A 103 -0.96 8.52 3.90
CA ASN A 103 -0.34 9.68 4.52
C ASN A 103 -0.66 9.62 6.00
N PRO A 104 0.28 9.12 6.84
CA PRO A 104 0.00 8.93 8.27
C PRO A 104 -0.20 10.24 9.02
N PHE A 105 0.12 11.37 8.40
CA PHE A 105 -0.03 12.70 9.01
C PHE A 105 -1.28 13.46 8.51
N SER A 106 -2.11 12.83 7.68
CA SER A 106 -3.32 13.47 7.17
C SER A 106 -4.33 13.70 8.29
N GLU A 107 -4.95 14.89 8.31
CA GLU A 107 -6.00 15.23 9.27
C GLU A 107 -7.35 14.61 8.88
N LEU A 108 -7.48 14.26 7.60
CA LEU A 108 -8.68 13.60 7.06
C LEU A 108 -8.42 12.09 7.04
N ASP A 109 -8.73 11.44 5.92
CA ASP A 109 -8.41 10.04 5.75
C ASP A 109 -6.90 9.86 5.59
N THR A 110 -6.35 8.84 6.25
CA THR A 110 -4.92 8.55 6.16
C THR A 110 -4.57 7.59 5.04
N LYS A 111 -5.59 6.96 4.42
CA LYS A 111 -5.35 5.93 3.41
C LYS A 111 -6.44 5.89 2.34
N TRP A 112 -6.05 5.40 1.18
CA TRP A 112 -6.95 4.78 0.23
C TRP A 112 -6.23 3.54 -0.31
N PHE A 113 -6.96 2.58 -0.80
CA PHE A 113 -6.35 1.35 -1.31
C PHE A 113 -7.11 0.85 -2.52
N ILE A 114 -6.43 0.02 -3.31
CA ILE A 114 -7.00 -0.53 -4.53
C ILE A 114 -6.43 -1.92 -4.79
N SER A 115 -7.31 -2.81 -5.24
CA SER A 115 -6.93 -4.12 -5.76
C SER A 115 -7.10 -4.06 -7.28
N PRO A 116 -6.02 -3.90 -8.04
CA PRO A 116 -6.11 -3.66 -9.49
C PRO A 116 -6.91 -4.73 -10.23
N TYR A 117 -6.69 -6.00 -9.91
CA TYR A 117 -7.42 -7.11 -10.56
C TYR A 117 -8.94 -6.97 -10.41
N VAL A 118 -9.41 -6.69 -9.21
CA VAL A 118 -10.84 -6.54 -8.94
C VAL A 118 -11.37 -5.26 -9.57
N HIS A 119 -10.64 -4.16 -9.41
CA HIS A 119 -11.07 -2.85 -9.91
C HIS A 119 -11.22 -2.84 -11.43
N ASP A 120 -10.30 -3.49 -12.13
CA ASP A 120 -10.32 -3.55 -13.60
C ASP A 120 -11.57 -4.23 -14.15
N LYS A 121 -12.16 -5.16 -13.40
CA LYS A 121 -13.36 -5.85 -13.80
C LYS A 121 -14.63 -5.01 -13.70
N ILE A 122 -14.64 -4.02 -12.80
CA ILE A 122 -15.83 -3.25 -12.50
C ILE A 122 -15.77 -1.80 -12.98
N CYS A 123 -14.63 -1.33 -13.45
CA CYS A 123 -14.50 0.05 -13.91
C CYS A 123 -14.48 0.11 -15.44
N ASP A 124 -14.95 1.25 -15.96
CA ASP A 124 -14.83 1.59 -17.37
C ASP A 124 -13.38 2.06 -17.64
N LYS A 125 -12.74 1.48 -18.66
CA LYS A 125 -11.35 1.79 -19.00
C LYS A 125 -11.15 3.26 -19.32
N ASP A 126 -12.13 3.90 -19.93
CA ASP A 126 -12.03 5.32 -20.27
C ASP A 126 -12.07 6.22 -19.04
N SER A 127 -12.67 5.74 -17.94
CA SER A 127 -12.78 6.49 -16.70
C SER A 127 -11.73 6.12 -15.66
N LEU A 128 -10.90 5.12 -15.94
CA LEU A 128 -9.94 4.59 -14.96
C LEU A 128 -9.02 5.66 -14.39
N LYS A 129 -8.36 6.41 -15.27
CA LYS A 129 -7.38 7.41 -14.84
C LYS A 129 -8.02 8.49 -13.97
N LEU A 130 -9.20 8.95 -14.35
CA LEU A 130 -9.94 9.95 -13.57
C LEU A 130 -10.37 9.39 -12.23
N GLY A 131 -10.85 8.15 -12.21
CA GLY A 131 -11.25 7.47 -10.97
C GLY A 131 -10.11 7.32 -10.00
N LEU A 132 -8.93 6.88 -10.47
CA LEU A 132 -7.75 6.74 -9.63
C LEU A 132 -7.30 8.09 -9.08
N LYS A 133 -7.33 9.13 -9.91
CA LYS A 133 -6.97 10.47 -9.49
C LYS A 133 -7.93 10.99 -8.42
N THR A 134 -9.20 10.71 -8.56
CA THR A 134 -10.21 11.09 -7.57
C THR A 134 -9.95 10.43 -6.22
N MET A 135 -9.62 9.14 -6.23
CA MET A 135 -9.27 8.41 -5.00
C MET A 135 -8.00 8.98 -4.37
N PHE A 136 -7.00 9.29 -5.19
CA PHE A 136 -5.77 9.91 -4.72
C PHE A 136 -6.04 11.22 -3.96
N GLU A 137 -6.98 12.02 -4.44
CA GLU A 137 -7.31 13.32 -3.84
C GLU A 137 -8.10 13.22 -2.54
N THR A 138 -8.61 12.03 -2.17
CA THR A 138 -9.30 11.84 -0.89
C THR A 138 -8.34 11.84 0.30
N VAL A 139 -7.06 11.66 0.06
CA VAL A 139 -6.00 11.68 1.07
C VAL A 139 -5.03 12.78 0.69
N GLU A 140 -4.54 13.55 1.68
CA GLU A 140 -3.54 14.57 1.40
C GLU A 140 -2.28 13.92 0.82
N SER A 141 -1.71 14.52 -0.22
CA SER A 141 -0.48 13.98 -0.81
C SER A 141 0.72 14.24 0.09
N ILE A 142 1.68 13.32 0.06
CA ILE A 142 2.91 13.45 0.84
C ILE A 142 4.06 12.75 0.13
N THR A 143 5.25 13.34 0.22
CA THR A 143 6.47 12.75 -0.34
C THR A 143 7.45 12.45 0.77
N GLU A 144 8.52 11.70 0.45
CA GLU A 144 9.58 11.44 1.41
C GLU A 144 10.23 12.74 1.91
N LYS A 145 10.37 13.74 1.04
CA LYS A 145 10.91 15.05 1.41
C LYS A 145 10.03 15.77 2.43
N ASP A 146 8.73 15.66 2.29
CA ASP A 146 7.79 16.29 3.21
C ASP A 146 7.93 15.69 4.62
N ILE A 147 8.14 14.39 4.69
CA ILE A 147 8.33 13.70 5.98
C ILE A 147 9.65 14.12 6.63
N THR A 148 10.72 14.13 5.86
CA THR A 148 12.05 14.48 6.41
C THR A 148 12.12 15.91 6.91
N LYS A 149 11.35 16.83 6.35
CA LYS A 149 11.29 18.22 6.84
C LYS A 149 10.63 18.33 8.20
N ASN A 150 9.76 17.37 8.56
CA ASN A 150 8.99 17.40 9.79
C ASN A 150 9.60 16.53 10.91
N ILE A 151 10.74 15.95 10.63
CA ILE A 151 11.52 15.18 11.61
C ILE A 151 12.63 16.07 12.23
#